data_d76fe15c8905b820ce4bc939b95e0139
#
_entry.id   d76fe15c8905b820ce4bc939b95e0139
#
_cell.length_a   1.000
_cell.length_b   1.000
_cell.length_c   1.000
_cell.angle_alpha   90.00
_cell.angle_beta   90.00
_cell.angle_gamma   90.00
#
_symmetry.space_group_name_H-M   'P 1'
#
loop_
_entity.id
_entity.type
_entity.pdbx_description
1 polymer ?
#
loop_
_entity_poly.entity_id
_entity_poly.type
_entity_poly.pdbx_seq_one_letter_code
_entity_poly.pdbx_strand_id
1 'polypeptide(L)'
;MDRNRALAVIPARYASTRFPGKPLAPIAGRPMVAHVVERALEAGCFAAVLVATDDERIARAAADAGARPVITGECRSGSDRVAAAIRDLDADTVVNVQGDEPAVPPQNLRLLAEFLRAHPDAPMATLALPGSPADLDNPNIVKVVCDLAGRALYFSRAAIPYPRNPAPGLVRRHVGLYGFQKAALLAFASWEETDLERAEGLEQLRALAHGMALHVLDAAADSVAVDVPADVPRAEAALAALASRGGSAS
;
A
#
# COMPACT_ATOMS: atom_id res chain seq x y z
N MET A 1 26.99 -7.88 -9.70
CA MET A 1 26.08 -8.56 -8.75
C MET A 1 24.93 -7.61 -8.48
N ASP A 2 23.81 -7.92 -9.06
CA ASP A 2 22.60 -7.10 -8.92
C ASP A 2 22.06 -7.32 -7.48
N ARG A 3 22.42 -6.43 -6.56
CA ARG A 3 21.92 -6.48 -5.18
C ARG A 3 20.50 -5.95 -5.23
N ASN A 4 19.53 -6.86 -5.20
CA ASN A 4 18.14 -6.47 -4.98
C ASN A 4 18.01 -5.83 -3.58
N ARG A 5 17.99 -4.49 -3.51
CA ARG A 5 17.86 -3.72 -2.27
C ARG A 5 16.43 -3.14 -2.12
N ALA A 6 15.44 -3.89 -2.59
CA ALA A 6 14.04 -3.56 -2.37
C ALA A 6 13.64 -3.91 -0.93
N LEU A 7 12.98 -2.99 -0.24
CA LEU A 7 12.41 -3.21 1.11
C LEU A 7 10.88 -3.16 1.04
N ALA A 8 10.22 -4.09 1.75
CA ALA A 8 8.82 -3.92 2.12
C ALA A 8 8.76 -3.26 3.50
N VAL A 9 7.98 -2.19 3.65
CA VAL A 9 7.82 -1.50 4.93
C VAL A 9 6.34 -1.37 5.25
N ILE A 10 5.96 -1.87 6.41
CA ILE A 10 4.59 -1.90 6.93
C ILE A 10 4.50 -0.85 8.04
N PRO A 11 3.88 0.32 7.82
CA PRO A 11 3.63 1.28 8.88
C PRO A 11 2.50 0.77 9.80
N ALA A 12 2.75 0.72 11.10
CA ALA A 12 1.80 0.25 12.08
C ALA A 12 1.86 1.11 13.34
N ARG A 13 0.77 1.79 13.69
CA ARG A 13 0.65 2.58 14.93
C ARG A 13 -0.42 2.01 15.85
N TYR A 14 -0.18 2.11 17.17
CA TYR A 14 -1.19 1.66 18.13
C TYR A 14 -2.38 2.61 18.20
N ALA A 15 -2.12 3.92 18.15
CA ALA A 15 -3.14 4.95 18.21
C ALA A 15 -3.95 5.01 16.90
N SER A 16 -5.15 4.47 16.93
CA SER A 16 -6.15 4.57 15.86
C SER A 16 -7.47 4.98 16.47
N THR A 17 -8.11 6.03 15.97
CA THR A 17 -9.36 6.55 16.52
C THR A 17 -10.55 5.63 16.27
N ARG A 18 -10.62 5.00 15.09
CA ARG A 18 -11.72 4.10 14.69
C ARG A 18 -11.55 2.67 15.21
N PHE A 19 -10.33 2.23 15.44
CA PHE A 19 -10.01 0.88 15.89
C PHE A 19 -8.70 0.90 16.71
N PRO A 20 -8.74 1.27 18.02
CA PRO A 20 -7.56 1.29 18.88
C PRO A 20 -6.85 -0.06 18.94
N GLY A 21 -5.52 -0.07 18.79
CA GLY A 21 -4.75 -1.32 18.77
C GLY A 21 -4.93 -2.16 17.51
N LYS A 22 -5.48 -1.59 16.43
CA LYS A 22 -5.77 -2.26 15.15
C LYS A 22 -4.69 -3.25 14.69
N PRO A 23 -3.37 -2.95 14.69
CA PRO A 23 -2.36 -3.90 14.24
C PRO A 23 -2.26 -5.19 15.09
N LEU A 24 -2.71 -5.13 16.34
CA LEU A 24 -2.74 -6.28 17.26
C LEU A 24 -4.11 -6.96 17.32
N ALA A 25 -5.11 -6.46 16.61
CA ALA A 25 -6.44 -7.07 16.56
C ALA A 25 -6.34 -8.50 16.02
N PRO A 26 -7.01 -9.48 16.68
CA PRO A 26 -6.99 -10.87 16.23
C PRO A 26 -7.78 -11.02 14.92
N ILE A 27 -7.12 -11.53 13.90
CA ILE A 27 -7.69 -11.99 12.63
C ILE A 27 -7.36 -13.48 12.53
N ALA A 28 -8.36 -14.35 12.47
CA ALA A 28 -8.17 -15.80 12.49
C ALA A 28 -7.24 -16.25 13.65
N GLY A 29 -7.40 -15.65 14.83
CA GLY A 29 -6.64 -15.99 16.04
C GLY A 29 -5.21 -15.44 16.12
N ARG A 30 -4.75 -14.61 15.17
CA ARG A 30 -3.39 -14.04 15.12
C ARG A 30 -3.44 -12.51 14.95
N PRO A 31 -2.43 -11.76 15.45
CA PRO A 31 -2.39 -10.31 15.23
C PRO A 31 -2.47 -9.95 13.75
N MET A 32 -3.24 -8.92 13.39
CA MET A 32 -3.38 -8.46 12.01
C MET A 32 -2.03 -8.16 11.34
N VAL A 33 -1.10 -7.52 12.06
CA VAL A 33 0.24 -7.22 11.55
C VAL A 33 1.00 -8.48 11.13
N ALA A 34 0.80 -9.62 11.81
CA ALA A 34 1.46 -10.88 11.48
C ALA A 34 1.03 -11.40 10.10
N HIS A 35 -0.25 -11.27 9.75
CA HIS A 35 -0.73 -11.63 8.42
C HIS A 35 -0.13 -10.75 7.33
N VAL A 36 -0.08 -9.42 7.55
CA VAL A 36 0.54 -8.49 6.58
C VAL A 36 2.01 -8.82 6.36
N VAL A 37 2.74 -9.13 7.45
CA VAL A 37 4.16 -9.56 7.39
C VAL A 37 4.31 -10.83 6.54
N GLU A 38 3.48 -11.85 6.77
CA GLU A 38 3.52 -13.10 5.99
C GLU A 38 3.28 -12.86 4.51
N ARG A 39 2.28 -12.04 4.16
CA ARG A 39 2.02 -11.69 2.75
C ARG A 39 3.22 -11.00 2.11
N ALA A 40 3.90 -10.10 2.85
CA ALA A 40 5.10 -9.43 2.36
C ALA A 40 6.27 -10.40 2.20
N LEU A 41 6.46 -11.35 3.12
CA LEU A 41 7.48 -12.39 3.02
C LEU A 41 7.22 -13.35 1.85
N GLU A 42 5.96 -13.74 1.62
CA GLU A 42 5.56 -14.58 0.49
C GLU A 42 5.78 -13.94 -0.88
N ALA A 43 5.86 -12.62 -0.96
CA ALA A 43 6.24 -11.96 -2.21
C ALA A 43 7.62 -12.40 -2.69
N GLY A 44 8.55 -12.76 -1.79
CA GLY A 44 9.83 -13.38 -2.11
C GLY A 44 10.80 -12.50 -2.90
N CYS A 45 10.53 -11.17 -2.97
CA CYS A 45 11.29 -10.23 -3.80
C CYS A 45 11.98 -9.13 -2.99
N PHE A 46 11.83 -9.10 -1.67
CA PHE A 46 12.39 -8.09 -0.79
C PHE A 46 13.65 -8.58 -0.09
N ALA A 47 14.63 -7.69 0.05
CA ALA A 47 15.83 -7.95 0.85
C ALA A 47 15.50 -8.04 2.35
N ALA A 48 14.47 -7.30 2.79
CA ALA A 48 13.91 -7.37 4.14
C ALA A 48 12.46 -6.87 4.16
N VAL A 49 11.69 -7.41 5.11
CA VAL A 49 10.36 -6.91 5.49
C VAL A 49 10.50 -6.19 6.83
N LEU A 50 10.12 -4.92 6.87
CA LEU A 50 10.19 -4.07 8.05
C LEU A 50 8.80 -3.74 8.55
N VAL A 51 8.62 -3.64 9.87
CA VAL A 51 7.43 -3.04 10.48
C VAL A 51 7.87 -1.78 11.21
N ALA A 52 7.43 -0.63 10.72
CA ALA A 52 7.70 0.68 11.30
C ALA A 52 6.61 1.03 12.31
N THR A 53 6.96 1.14 13.60
CA THR A 53 5.97 1.32 14.67
C THR A 53 6.50 2.21 15.80
N ASP A 54 5.58 2.75 16.58
CA ASP A 54 5.82 3.49 17.82
C ASP A 54 5.48 2.67 19.09
N ASP A 55 5.15 1.36 18.95
CA ASP A 55 4.66 0.53 20.03
C ASP A 55 5.43 -0.81 20.12
N GLU A 56 6.02 -1.07 21.29
CA GLU A 56 6.82 -2.28 21.54
C GLU A 56 6.03 -3.59 21.40
N ARG A 57 4.71 -3.58 21.63
CA ARG A 57 3.86 -4.76 21.48
C ARG A 57 3.70 -5.12 20.01
N ILE A 58 3.54 -4.10 19.15
CA ILE A 58 3.50 -4.26 17.70
C ILE A 58 4.87 -4.72 17.19
N ALA A 59 5.96 -4.13 17.70
CA ALA A 59 7.32 -4.54 17.34
C ALA A 59 7.57 -6.01 17.64
N ARG A 60 7.15 -6.49 18.83
CA ARG A 60 7.27 -7.91 19.22
C ARG A 60 6.45 -8.81 18.28
N ALA A 61 5.17 -8.50 18.06
CA ALA A 61 4.32 -9.28 17.17
C ALA A 61 4.86 -9.36 15.73
N ALA A 62 5.48 -8.27 15.26
CA ALA A 62 6.14 -8.22 13.96
C ALA A 62 7.39 -9.12 13.91
N ALA A 63 8.23 -9.09 14.97
CA ALA A 63 9.42 -9.93 15.06
C ALA A 63 9.04 -11.42 15.14
N ASP A 64 8.01 -11.77 15.90
CA ASP A 64 7.49 -13.13 16.00
C ASP A 64 6.96 -13.65 14.64
N ALA A 65 6.49 -12.76 13.78
CA ALA A 65 6.05 -13.07 12.41
C ALA A 65 7.19 -13.09 11.38
N GLY A 66 8.43 -12.77 11.76
CA GLY A 66 9.61 -12.82 10.90
C GLY A 66 10.00 -11.49 10.24
N ALA A 67 9.37 -10.37 10.59
CA ALA A 67 9.78 -9.05 10.14
C ALA A 67 10.84 -8.44 11.07
N ARG A 68 11.59 -7.48 10.54
CA ARG A 68 12.47 -6.62 11.34
C ARG A 68 11.69 -5.40 11.85
N PRO A 69 11.42 -5.26 13.15
CA PRO A 69 10.80 -4.06 13.68
C PRO A 69 11.76 -2.87 13.66
N VAL A 70 11.21 -1.69 13.38
CA VAL A 70 11.91 -0.41 13.43
C VAL A 70 11.07 0.54 14.27
N ILE A 71 11.59 0.91 15.44
CA ILE A 71 10.91 1.90 16.29
C ILE A 71 11.09 3.28 15.68
N THR A 72 9.97 3.96 15.44
CA THR A 72 9.92 5.33 14.92
C THR A 72 9.26 6.24 15.94
N GLY A 73 9.59 7.53 15.90
CA GLY A 73 8.88 8.53 16.68
C GLY A 73 7.44 8.79 16.16
N GLU A 74 6.85 9.87 16.62
CA GLU A 74 5.58 10.36 16.06
C GLU A 74 5.76 10.74 14.58
N CYS A 75 4.79 10.35 13.76
CA CYS A 75 4.77 10.62 12.33
C CYS A 75 3.37 11.10 11.94
N ARG A 76 3.30 12.07 11.02
CA ARG A 76 2.04 12.65 10.54
C ARG A 76 1.20 11.62 9.79
N SER A 77 1.87 10.78 8.97
CA SER A 77 1.23 9.79 8.10
C SER A 77 1.96 8.44 8.09
N GLY A 78 1.34 7.46 7.41
CA GLY A 78 1.99 6.16 7.15
C GLY A 78 3.25 6.31 6.30
N SER A 79 3.22 7.13 5.25
CA SER A 79 4.37 7.36 4.36
C SER A 79 5.50 8.10 5.08
N ASP A 80 5.20 9.06 5.96
CA ASP A 80 6.21 9.72 6.80
C ASP A 80 6.90 8.69 7.72
N ARG A 81 6.14 7.74 8.28
CA ARG A 81 6.67 6.68 9.13
C ARG A 81 7.56 5.72 8.34
N VAL A 82 7.15 5.36 7.12
CA VAL A 82 7.96 4.54 6.22
C VAL A 82 9.27 5.27 5.89
N ALA A 83 9.22 6.54 5.54
CA ALA A 83 10.40 7.36 5.25
C ALA A 83 11.35 7.45 6.45
N ALA A 84 10.83 7.65 7.65
CA ALA A 84 11.63 7.66 8.89
C ALA A 84 12.34 6.32 9.11
N ALA A 85 11.63 5.20 8.90
CA ALA A 85 12.18 3.86 9.14
C ALA A 85 13.32 3.48 8.18
N ILE A 86 13.34 4.04 6.95
CA ILE A 86 14.33 3.64 5.93
C ILE A 86 15.45 4.67 5.72
N ARG A 87 15.43 5.79 6.40
CA ARG A 87 16.34 6.92 6.17
C ARG A 87 17.80 6.48 6.09
N ASP A 88 18.25 5.73 7.10
CA ASP A 88 19.64 5.31 7.27
C ASP A 88 19.91 3.88 6.76
N LEU A 89 18.93 3.25 6.12
CA LEU A 89 19.08 1.89 5.57
C LEU A 89 19.59 1.94 4.13
N ASP A 90 20.38 0.96 3.76
CA ASP A 90 20.82 0.77 2.37
C ASP A 90 19.71 0.10 1.56
N ALA A 91 18.97 0.92 0.79
CA ALA A 91 17.87 0.49 -0.05
C ALA A 91 17.81 1.35 -1.32
N ASP A 92 17.42 0.74 -2.43
CA ASP A 92 17.16 1.44 -3.70
C ASP A 92 15.67 1.76 -3.82
N THR A 93 14.82 0.77 -3.54
CA THR A 93 13.37 0.86 -3.68
C THR A 93 12.66 0.44 -2.40
N VAL A 94 11.48 1.02 -2.17
CA VAL A 94 10.66 0.78 -0.98
C VAL A 94 9.22 0.56 -1.41
N VAL A 95 8.62 -0.55 -0.99
CA VAL A 95 7.18 -0.77 -1.11
C VAL A 95 6.52 -0.50 0.24
N ASN A 96 5.66 0.51 0.27
CA ASN A 96 4.82 0.84 1.43
C ASN A 96 3.61 -0.09 1.43
N VAL A 97 3.60 -1.06 2.34
CA VAL A 97 2.54 -2.06 2.48
C VAL A 97 1.58 -1.62 3.57
N GLN A 98 0.31 -1.47 3.23
CA GLN A 98 -0.68 -0.99 4.21
C GLN A 98 -0.85 -1.98 5.37
N GLY A 99 -0.63 -1.50 6.60
CA GLY A 99 -0.69 -2.33 7.81
C GLY A 99 -2.09 -2.84 8.19
N ASP A 100 -3.12 -2.43 7.44
CA ASP A 100 -4.52 -2.81 7.61
C ASP A 100 -5.06 -3.71 6.48
N GLU A 101 -4.18 -4.25 5.64
CA GLU A 101 -4.53 -5.19 4.57
C GLU A 101 -3.98 -6.60 4.84
N PRO A 102 -4.56 -7.38 5.79
CA PRO A 102 -4.04 -8.69 6.19
C PRO A 102 -4.04 -9.73 5.07
N ALA A 103 -4.87 -9.53 4.05
CA ALA A 103 -4.99 -10.41 2.89
C ALA A 103 -4.37 -9.78 1.62
N VAL A 104 -3.42 -8.83 1.74
CA VAL A 104 -2.76 -8.21 0.60
C VAL A 104 -2.15 -9.27 -0.33
N PRO A 105 -2.44 -9.25 -1.65
CA PRO A 105 -1.87 -10.20 -2.59
C PRO A 105 -0.36 -10.02 -2.73
N PRO A 106 0.47 -11.07 -2.46
CA PRO A 106 1.92 -10.98 -2.64
C PRO A 106 2.36 -10.59 -4.05
N GLN A 107 1.55 -10.96 -5.06
CA GLN A 107 1.78 -10.60 -6.46
C GLN A 107 1.74 -9.09 -6.69
N ASN A 108 0.84 -8.37 -6.00
CA ASN A 108 0.76 -6.92 -6.08
C ASN A 108 2.04 -6.25 -5.54
N LEU A 109 2.57 -6.77 -4.45
CA LEU A 109 3.82 -6.27 -3.86
C LEU A 109 5.01 -6.53 -4.79
N ARG A 110 5.05 -7.72 -5.41
CA ARG A 110 6.08 -8.10 -6.38
C ARG A 110 6.03 -7.22 -7.62
N LEU A 111 4.83 -6.95 -8.17
CA LEU A 111 4.65 -6.06 -9.32
C LEU A 111 5.28 -4.69 -9.09
N LEU A 112 5.04 -4.07 -7.93
CA LEU A 112 5.60 -2.77 -7.57
C LEU A 112 7.13 -2.83 -7.47
N ALA A 113 7.68 -3.83 -6.77
CA ALA A 113 9.12 -3.98 -6.58
C ALA A 113 9.85 -4.24 -7.91
N GLU A 114 9.33 -5.12 -8.75
CA GLU A 114 9.90 -5.45 -10.06
C GLU A 114 9.82 -4.28 -11.03
N PHE A 115 8.69 -3.56 -11.07
CA PHE A 115 8.54 -2.37 -11.90
C PHE A 115 9.59 -1.31 -11.54
N LEU A 116 9.72 -0.95 -10.26
CA LEU A 116 10.67 0.08 -9.83
C LEU A 116 12.12 -0.33 -10.08
N ARG A 117 12.43 -1.61 -9.94
CA ARG A 117 13.75 -2.14 -10.27
C ARG A 117 14.07 -2.03 -11.77
N ALA A 118 13.07 -2.31 -12.62
CA ALA A 118 13.21 -2.22 -14.07
C ALA A 118 13.20 -0.77 -14.59
N HIS A 119 12.66 0.17 -13.83
CA HIS A 119 12.48 1.57 -14.21
C HIS A 119 13.06 2.50 -13.12
N PRO A 120 14.39 2.63 -13.01
CA PRO A 120 15.02 3.45 -11.96
C PRO A 120 14.66 4.94 -12.06
N ASP A 121 14.24 5.41 -13.23
CA ASP A 121 13.77 6.78 -13.45
C ASP A 121 12.30 7.01 -13.04
N ALA A 122 11.54 5.95 -12.76
CA ALA A 122 10.17 6.06 -12.26
C ALA A 122 10.20 6.31 -10.74
N PRO A 123 9.86 7.51 -10.26
CA PRO A 123 10.02 7.85 -8.85
C PRO A 123 9.02 7.14 -7.95
N MET A 124 7.81 6.91 -8.45
CA MET A 124 6.70 6.34 -7.68
C MET A 124 5.79 5.49 -8.57
N ALA A 125 5.27 4.41 -8.00
CA ALA A 125 4.29 3.54 -8.64
C ALA A 125 3.16 3.17 -7.68
N THR A 126 1.97 2.90 -8.23
CA THR A 126 0.80 2.38 -7.51
C THR A 126 0.05 1.40 -8.40
N LEU A 127 -1.06 0.88 -7.90
CA LEU A 127 -1.84 -0.13 -8.59
C LEU A 127 -3.28 0.34 -8.83
N ALA A 128 -3.91 -0.21 -9.86
CA ALA A 128 -5.34 -0.06 -10.09
C ALA A 128 -5.95 -1.35 -10.63
N LEU A 129 -7.23 -1.53 -10.39
CA LEU A 129 -8.06 -2.59 -10.95
C LEU A 129 -9.06 -2.01 -11.94
N PRO A 130 -9.53 -2.79 -12.91
CA PRO A 130 -10.73 -2.43 -13.65
C PRO A 130 -11.90 -2.17 -12.70
N GLY A 131 -12.58 -1.05 -12.87
CA GLY A 131 -13.79 -0.71 -12.11
C GLY A 131 -15.04 -0.93 -12.93
N SER A 132 -16.18 -0.96 -12.24
CA SER A 132 -17.52 -1.00 -12.81
C SER A 132 -18.14 0.40 -12.89
N PRO A 133 -19.21 0.60 -13.66
CA PRO A 133 -19.97 1.85 -13.62
C PRO A 133 -20.48 2.21 -12.20
N ALA A 134 -20.82 1.21 -11.38
CA ALA A 134 -21.26 1.41 -10.00
C ALA A 134 -20.14 1.98 -9.09
N ASP A 135 -18.87 1.75 -9.43
CA ASP A 135 -17.74 2.28 -8.66
C ASP A 135 -17.56 3.79 -8.85
N LEU A 136 -18.07 4.36 -9.96
CA LEU A 136 -17.95 5.80 -10.23
C LEU A 136 -18.66 6.65 -9.16
N ASP A 137 -19.85 6.25 -8.76
CA ASP A 137 -20.69 7.02 -7.83
C ASP A 137 -20.37 6.74 -6.35
N ASN A 138 -19.48 5.77 -6.09
CA ASN A 138 -19.09 5.42 -4.73
C ASN A 138 -17.87 6.26 -4.27
N PRO A 139 -18.02 7.22 -3.34
CA PRO A 139 -16.92 8.07 -2.86
C PRO A 139 -15.88 7.31 -2.01
N ASN A 140 -16.21 6.11 -1.54
CA ASN A 140 -15.26 5.26 -0.81
C ASN A 140 -14.29 4.53 -1.77
N ILE A 141 -14.61 4.45 -3.05
CA ILE A 141 -13.75 3.93 -4.09
C ILE A 141 -13.03 5.10 -4.76
N VAL A 142 -11.72 5.13 -4.65
CA VAL A 142 -10.88 6.12 -5.32
C VAL A 142 -10.73 5.73 -6.78
N LYS A 143 -11.02 6.66 -7.69
CA LYS A 143 -10.81 6.50 -9.12
C LYS A 143 -9.49 7.13 -9.53
N VAL A 144 -8.85 6.58 -10.56
CA VAL A 144 -7.65 7.14 -11.17
C VAL A 144 -7.82 7.23 -12.69
N VAL A 145 -7.39 8.34 -13.25
CA VAL A 145 -7.26 8.54 -14.70
C VAL A 145 -5.78 8.63 -15.06
N CYS A 146 -5.40 8.02 -16.19
CA CYS A 146 -4.01 7.90 -16.61
C CYS A 146 -3.81 8.47 -18.02
N ASP A 147 -2.58 8.87 -18.32
CA ASP A 147 -2.14 9.13 -19.68
C ASP A 147 -1.87 7.83 -20.45
N LEU A 148 -1.50 7.96 -21.72
CA LEU A 148 -1.20 6.80 -22.59
C LEU A 148 0.07 6.03 -22.16
N ALA A 149 0.92 6.63 -21.34
CA ALA A 149 2.10 5.98 -20.77
C ALA A 149 1.83 5.32 -19.40
N GLY A 150 0.56 5.27 -18.95
CA GLY A 150 0.17 4.69 -17.69
C GLY A 150 0.50 5.57 -16.47
N ARG A 151 0.83 6.86 -16.66
CA ARG A 151 1.06 7.78 -15.55
C ARG A 151 -0.26 8.38 -15.09
N ALA A 152 -0.44 8.50 -13.78
CA ALA A 152 -1.62 9.12 -13.20
C ALA A 152 -1.72 10.60 -13.60
N LEU A 153 -2.88 10.98 -14.10
CA LEU A 153 -3.25 12.37 -14.33
C LEU A 153 -3.94 12.97 -13.10
N TYR A 154 -4.83 12.20 -12.47
CA TYR A 154 -5.50 12.59 -11.24
C TYR A 154 -6.13 11.40 -10.52
N PHE A 155 -6.29 11.52 -9.20
CA PHE A 155 -7.07 10.62 -8.34
C PHE A 155 -8.21 11.38 -7.71
N SER A 156 -9.40 10.77 -7.64
CA SER A 156 -10.53 11.43 -6.99
C SER A 156 -11.53 10.43 -6.40
N ARG A 157 -12.21 10.89 -5.35
CA ARG A 157 -13.42 10.23 -4.83
C ARG A 157 -14.65 10.55 -5.68
N ALA A 158 -14.62 11.65 -6.44
CA ALA A 158 -15.64 12.00 -7.42
C ALA A 158 -15.63 11.03 -8.63
N ALA A 159 -16.70 11.07 -9.42
CA ALA A 159 -16.80 10.30 -10.66
C ALA A 159 -15.85 10.87 -11.73
N ILE A 160 -14.69 10.26 -11.90
CA ILE A 160 -13.73 10.57 -12.96
C ILE A 160 -13.35 9.28 -13.73
N PRO A 161 -13.20 9.38 -15.10
CA PRO A 161 -13.59 10.51 -15.94
C PRO A 161 -15.12 10.63 -16.00
N TYR A 162 -15.65 11.80 -16.35
CA TYR A 162 -17.08 11.95 -16.57
C TYR A 162 -17.52 11.12 -17.80
N PRO A 163 -18.46 10.15 -17.65
CA PRO A 163 -18.73 9.17 -18.70
C PRO A 163 -19.78 9.69 -19.72
N ARG A 164 -19.50 10.83 -20.37
CA ARG A 164 -20.39 11.38 -21.40
C ARG A 164 -20.65 10.37 -22.53
N ASN A 165 -19.60 9.64 -22.92
CA ASN A 165 -19.67 8.53 -23.86
C ASN A 165 -19.08 7.30 -23.15
N PRO A 166 -19.91 6.40 -22.60
CA PRO A 166 -19.42 5.22 -21.89
C PRO A 166 -18.56 4.34 -22.79
N ALA A 167 -17.43 3.88 -22.27
CA ALA A 167 -16.53 2.95 -22.95
C ALA A 167 -16.06 1.86 -21.97
N PRO A 168 -15.86 0.61 -22.43
CA PRO A 168 -15.29 -0.44 -21.61
C PRO A 168 -13.89 -0.05 -21.09
N GLY A 169 -13.58 -0.41 -19.84
CA GLY A 169 -12.27 -0.18 -19.24
C GLY A 169 -11.96 1.28 -18.86
N LEU A 170 -12.93 2.19 -19.00
CA LEU A 170 -12.75 3.61 -18.68
C LEU A 170 -12.54 3.85 -17.18
N VAL A 171 -13.22 3.07 -16.33
CA VAL A 171 -13.14 3.20 -14.88
C VAL A 171 -11.98 2.39 -14.35
N ARG A 172 -11.05 3.05 -13.66
CA ARG A 172 -9.95 2.38 -12.96
C ARG A 172 -10.06 2.68 -11.46
N ARG A 173 -10.14 1.63 -10.67
CA ARG A 173 -10.24 1.66 -9.22
C ARG A 173 -8.85 1.57 -8.61
N HIS A 174 -8.43 2.63 -7.92
CA HIS A 174 -7.13 2.69 -7.28
C HIS A 174 -7.01 1.66 -6.14
N VAL A 175 -5.85 1.01 -6.05
CA VAL A 175 -5.44 0.14 -4.94
C VAL A 175 -4.35 0.85 -4.16
N GLY A 176 -4.56 1.10 -2.88
CA GLY A 176 -3.74 1.96 -2.01
C GLY A 176 -2.36 1.40 -1.64
N LEU A 177 -1.71 0.67 -2.53
CA LEU A 177 -0.33 0.19 -2.38
C LEU A 177 0.62 1.07 -3.18
N TYR A 178 1.75 1.41 -2.61
CA TYR A 178 2.72 2.31 -3.23
C TYR A 178 4.12 1.74 -3.20
N GLY A 179 4.80 1.89 -4.32
CA GLY A 179 6.23 1.68 -4.41
C GLY A 179 6.95 2.99 -4.75
N PHE A 180 8.15 3.16 -4.22
CA PHE A 180 8.98 4.36 -4.42
C PHE A 180 10.42 4.00 -4.71
N GLN A 181 11.11 4.81 -5.51
CA GLN A 181 12.54 4.95 -5.36
C GLN A 181 12.82 5.59 -4.00
N LYS A 182 13.83 5.15 -3.25
CA LYS A 182 14.12 5.67 -1.90
C LYS A 182 14.22 7.20 -1.86
N ALA A 183 14.95 7.79 -2.81
CA ALA A 183 15.11 9.25 -2.89
C ALA A 183 13.76 9.97 -3.07
N ALA A 184 12.87 9.41 -3.90
CA ALA A 184 11.54 9.95 -4.14
C ALA A 184 10.66 9.88 -2.88
N LEU A 185 10.72 8.79 -2.11
CA LEU A 185 9.99 8.68 -0.83
C LEU A 185 10.47 9.72 0.18
N LEU A 186 11.79 9.90 0.30
CA LEU A 186 12.36 10.91 1.22
C LEU A 186 11.97 12.34 0.81
N ALA A 187 11.94 12.64 -0.49
CA ALA A 187 11.45 13.91 -1.01
C ALA A 187 9.95 14.09 -0.71
N PHE A 188 9.13 13.09 -1.03
CA PHE A 188 7.68 13.08 -0.78
C PHE A 188 7.35 13.36 0.70
N ALA A 189 8.03 12.68 1.63
CA ALA A 189 7.82 12.86 3.07
C ALA A 189 8.30 14.23 3.59
N SER A 190 9.17 14.95 2.85
CA SER A 190 9.62 16.30 3.22
C SER A 190 8.63 17.39 2.82
N TRP A 191 7.68 17.10 1.93
CA TRP A 191 6.71 18.09 1.46
C TRP A 191 5.56 18.28 2.45
N GLU A 192 5.05 19.51 2.48
CA GLU A 192 3.84 19.82 3.23
C GLU A 192 2.60 19.29 2.52
N GLU A 193 1.56 19.02 3.29
CA GLU A 193 0.25 18.62 2.79
C GLU A 193 -0.34 19.69 1.87
N THR A 194 -0.86 19.28 0.73
CA THR A 194 -1.42 20.18 -0.29
C THR A 194 -2.93 20.35 -0.15
N ASP A 195 -3.50 21.41 -0.75
CA ASP A 195 -4.93 21.67 -0.73
C ASP A 195 -5.73 20.54 -1.40
N LEU A 196 -5.22 19.97 -2.50
CA LEU A 196 -5.86 18.84 -3.17
C LEU A 196 -5.86 17.58 -2.30
N GLU A 197 -4.75 17.30 -1.62
CA GLU A 197 -4.62 16.18 -0.69
C GLU A 197 -5.64 16.30 0.46
N ARG A 198 -5.75 17.50 1.07
CA ARG A 198 -6.74 17.76 2.13
C ARG A 198 -8.16 17.62 1.65
N ALA A 199 -8.47 18.18 0.48
CA ALA A 199 -9.83 18.19 -0.06
C ALA A 199 -10.35 16.78 -0.36
N GLU A 200 -9.51 15.92 -0.94
CA GLU A 200 -9.87 14.55 -1.33
C GLU A 200 -9.56 13.53 -0.21
N GLY A 201 -8.70 13.87 0.76
CA GLY A 201 -8.16 12.93 1.74
C GLY A 201 -7.32 11.84 1.07
N LEU A 202 -6.50 12.23 0.08
CA LEU A 202 -5.70 11.35 -0.77
C LEU A 202 -4.23 11.79 -0.80
N GLU A 203 -3.39 11.10 -0.04
CA GLU A 203 -1.98 11.45 0.16
C GLU A 203 -1.18 11.52 -1.15
N GLN A 204 -1.47 10.65 -2.11
CA GLN A 204 -0.79 10.60 -3.41
C GLN A 204 -0.99 11.86 -4.26
N LEU A 205 -1.99 12.69 -3.99
CA LEU A 205 -2.18 13.96 -4.68
C LEU A 205 -1.05 14.96 -4.37
N ARG A 206 -0.36 14.82 -3.23
CA ARG A 206 0.86 15.57 -2.92
C ARG A 206 1.94 15.34 -3.97
N ALA A 207 2.14 14.07 -4.38
CA ALA A 207 3.10 13.74 -5.43
C ALA A 207 2.78 14.45 -6.75
N LEU A 208 1.52 14.37 -7.19
CA LEU A 208 1.08 15.03 -8.43
C LEU A 208 1.20 16.56 -8.35
N ALA A 209 0.83 17.16 -7.21
CA ALA A 209 0.93 18.60 -7.00
C ALA A 209 2.38 19.12 -7.07
N HIS A 210 3.35 18.30 -6.69
CA HIS A 210 4.77 18.60 -6.81
C HIS A 210 5.39 18.15 -8.15
N GLY A 211 4.59 17.68 -9.11
CA GLY A 211 5.07 17.26 -10.43
C GLY A 211 5.82 15.92 -10.43
N MET A 212 5.72 15.13 -9.35
CA MET A 212 6.29 13.78 -9.31
C MET A 212 5.45 12.84 -10.17
N ALA A 213 6.08 12.17 -11.12
CA ALA A 213 5.41 11.16 -11.94
C ALA A 213 4.99 9.96 -11.08
N LEU A 214 3.73 9.53 -11.21
CA LEU A 214 3.19 8.38 -10.52
C LEU A 214 2.67 7.36 -11.54
N HIS A 215 3.32 6.23 -11.66
CA HIS A 215 2.95 5.16 -12.59
C HIS A 215 1.87 4.29 -11.98
N VAL A 216 0.86 3.93 -12.78
CA VAL A 216 -0.28 3.11 -12.35
C VAL A 216 -0.25 1.78 -13.09
N LEU A 217 0.04 0.71 -12.38
CA LEU A 217 0.11 -0.64 -12.91
C LEU A 217 -1.23 -1.36 -12.71
N ASP A 218 -1.48 -2.40 -13.50
CA ASP A 218 -2.64 -3.26 -13.31
C ASP A 218 -2.38 -4.22 -12.14
N ALA A 219 -3.24 -4.16 -11.12
CA ALA A 219 -3.15 -5.05 -9.97
C ALA A 219 -3.50 -6.49 -10.34
N ALA A 220 -2.78 -7.46 -9.79
CA ALA A 220 -3.07 -8.88 -10.01
C ALA A 220 -4.38 -9.33 -9.33
N ALA A 221 -4.71 -8.74 -8.17
CA ALA A 221 -5.94 -9.03 -7.43
C ALA A 221 -6.29 -7.87 -6.49
N ASP A 222 -7.55 -7.87 -6.04
CA ASP A 222 -8.05 -6.96 -5.01
C ASP A 222 -7.56 -7.34 -3.62
N SER A 223 -7.60 -6.40 -2.69
CA SER A 223 -7.29 -6.59 -1.28
C SER A 223 -8.47 -6.16 -0.40
N VAL A 224 -8.48 -6.67 0.84
CA VAL A 224 -9.50 -6.37 1.83
C VAL A 224 -8.85 -5.61 2.98
N ALA A 225 -9.16 -4.31 3.07
CA ALA A 225 -8.74 -3.49 4.20
C ALA A 225 -9.67 -3.71 5.42
N VAL A 226 -9.08 -3.59 6.61
CA VAL A 226 -9.77 -3.61 7.91
C VAL A 226 -9.67 -2.23 8.53
N ASP A 227 -10.72 -1.44 8.43
CA ASP A 227 -10.76 -0.07 8.98
C ASP A 227 -11.47 0.00 10.33
N VAL A 228 -12.46 -0.86 10.52
CA VAL A 228 -13.28 -0.97 11.73
C VAL A 228 -13.45 -2.44 12.13
N PRO A 229 -13.82 -2.75 13.38
CA PRO A 229 -14.02 -4.15 13.82
C PRO A 229 -14.99 -4.94 12.95
N ALA A 230 -15.98 -4.29 12.35
CA ALA A 230 -16.95 -4.93 11.45
C ALA A 230 -16.34 -5.49 10.15
N ASP A 231 -15.12 -5.07 9.77
CA ASP A 231 -14.43 -5.57 8.58
C ASP A 231 -13.70 -6.90 8.84
N VAL A 232 -13.47 -7.28 10.10
CA VAL A 232 -12.71 -8.48 10.49
C VAL A 232 -13.24 -9.75 9.83
N PRO A 233 -14.55 -10.07 9.85
CA PRO A 233 -15.05 -11.29 9.21
C PRO A 233 -14.78 -11.37 7.72
N ARG A 234 -14.78 -10.21 7.02
CA ARG A 234 -14.48 -10.14 5.59
C ARG A 234 -13.00 -10.44 5.32
N ALA A 235 -12.12 -9.94 6.18
CA ALA A 235 -10.67 -10.21 6.08
C ALA A 235 -10.36 -11.69 6.37
N GLU A 236 -11.02 -12.30 7.37
CA GLU A 236 -10.88 -13.73 7.67
C GLU A 236 -11.34 -14.61 6.51
N ALA A 237 -12.46 -14.28 5.88
CA ALA A 237 -12.95 -14.98 4.69
C ALA A 237 -11.95 -14.87 3.52
N ALA A 238 -11.34 -13.69 3.32
CA ALA A 238 -10.32 -13.48 2.29
C ALA A 238 -9.06 -14.32 2.56
N LEU A 239 -8.58 -14.38 3.80
CA LEU A 239 -7.45 -15.22 4.19
C LEU A 239 -7.74 -16.71 3.99
N ALA A 240 -8.93 -17.19 4.37
CA ALA A 240 -9.33 -18.57 4.14
C ALA A 240 -9.36 -18.95 2.65
N ALA A 241 -9.85 -18.03 1.79
CA ALA A 241 -9.85 -18.22 0.35
C ALA A 241 -8.42 -18.27 -0.26
N LEU A 242 -7.46 -17.52 0.30
CA LEU A 242 -6.05 -17.60 -0.12
C LEU A 242 -5.43 -18.95 0.28
N ALA A 243 -5.67 -19.45 1.49
CA ALA A 243 -5.16 -20.72 1.97
C ALA A 243 -5.65 -21.91 1.11
N SER A 244 -6.92 -21.89 0.68
CA SER A 244 -7.48 -22.94 -0.15
C SER A 244 -6.89 -23.00 -1.58
N ARG A 245 -6.43 -21.85 -2.11
CA ARG A 245 -5.78 -21.77 -3.44
C ARG A 245 -4.32 -22.25 -3.40
N GLY A 246 -3.62 -22.04 -2.28
CA GLY A 246 -2.23 -22.50 -2.09
C GLY A 246 -2.11 -24.03 -1.94
N GLY A 247 -3.13 -24.70 -1.38
CA GLY A 247 -3.14 -26.15 -1.17
C GLY A 247 -3.41 -27.01 -2.42
N SER A 248 -3.78 -26.41 -3.55
CA SER A 248 -4.07 -27.13 -4.80
C SER A 248 -2.90 -27.12 -5.82
N ALA A 249 -1.76 -26.56 -5.44
CA ALA A 249 -0.57 -26.42 -6.31
C ALA A 249 0.63 -27.29 -5.87
N SER A 250 0.37 -28.36 -5.09
CA SER A 250 1.39 -29.33 -4.64
C SER A 250 1.25 -30.65 -5.36
#